data_3053787d1713b6066cf130dde3b6f897
#
_entry.id   3053787d1713b6066cf130dde3b6f897
#
_cell.length_a   1.000
_cell.length_b   1.000
_cell.length_c   1.000
_cell.angle_alpha   90.00
_cell.angle_beta   90.00
_cell.angle_gamma   90.00
#
_symmetry.space_group_name_H-M   'P 1'
#
loop_
_entity.id
_entity.type
_entity.pdbx_description
1 polymer ?
#
loop_
_entity_poly.entity_id
_entity_poly.type
_entity_poly.pdbx_seq_one_letter_code
_entity_poly.pdbx_strand_id
1 'polypeptide(L)'
;MKRLMVDLDNCITDGLYIERINDFLNTDYKLEEQTEFKLQNLTGSRISEFFEYMKDKSFYDDAPLIDGVYEALEILNKKYELYITTAYIYTETPDISSNNLKYKYEYLKKKLPFISPKQYIFIENKSLIKSDIAIDDKIVNLENADKKILINAWHNKNIKDEELNERGIVRVYTWKEILDMLDY
;
A
#
# COMPACT_ATOMS: atom_id res chain seq x y z
N MET A 1 2.93 13.64 20.24
CA MET A 1 3.61 12.47 19.61
C MET A 1 3.94 12.84 18.18
N LYS A 2 4.99 12.23 17.58
CA LYS A 2 5.28 12.39 16.15
C LYS A 2 4.22 11.66 15.33
N ARG A 3 3.82 12.24 14.18
CA ARG A 3 2.89 11.62 13.23
C ARG A 3 3.60 10.65 12.30
N LEU A 4 3.09 9.42 12.24
CA LEU A 4 3.54 8.36 11.36
C LEU A 4 2.43 8.02 10.37
N MET A 5 2.69 8.20 9.08
CA MET A 5 1.82 7.79 8.00
C MET A 5 2.32 6.48 7.41
N VAL A 6 1.42 5.52 7.21
CA VAL A 6 1.73 4.21 6.63
C VAL A 6 0.75 3.93 5.50
N ASP A 7 1.25 3.55 4.33
CA ASP A 7 0.39 3.10 3.23
C ASP A 7 -0.15 1.70 3.49
N LEU A 8 -1.25 1.36 2.83
CA LEU A 8 -1.86 0.03 2.88
C LEU A 8 -1.26 -0.91 1.83
N ASP A 9 -1.35 -0.52 0.56
CA ASP A 9 -1.03 -1.39 -0.58
C ASP A 9 0.50 -1.55 -0.73
N ASN A 10 0.98 -2.78 -0.84
CA ASN A 10 2.40 -3.15 -0.87
C ASN A 10 3.23 -2.71 0.36
N CYS A 11 2.57 -2.18 1.40
CA CYS A 11 3.20 -1.85 2.68
C CYS A 11 2.66 -2.70 3.82
N ILE A 12 1.35 -2.88 3.90
CA ILE A 12 0.66 -3.71 4.91
C ILE A 12 0.20 -5.03 4.30
N THR A 13 -0.24 -4.99 3.05
CA THR A 13 -0.66 -6.16 2.26
C THR A 13 -0.32 -5.97 0.80
N ASP A 14 0.04 -7.05 0.11
CA ASP A 14 0.17 -7.05 -1.34
C ASP A 14 -1.19 -7.14 -2.06
N GLY A 15 -2.27 -7.34 -1.28
CA GLY A 15 -3.58 -7.58 -1.84
C GLY A 15 -3.66 -8.90 -2.62
N LEU A 16 -4.70 -9.02 -3.43
CA LEU A 16 -4.91 -10.18 -4.33
C LEU A 16 -4.93 -9.72 -5.80
N TYR A 17 -4.06 -8.75 -6.17
CA TYR A 17 -4.08 -8.14 -7.51
C TYR A 17 -3.76 -9.15 -8.59
N ILE A 18 -2.69 -9.91 -8.43
CA ILE A 18 -2.23 -10.89 -9.41
C ILE A 18 -3.19 -12.09 -9.48
N GLU A 19 -3.68 -12.56 -8.33
CA GLU A 19 -4.65 -13.65 -8.26
C GLU A 19 -5.94 -13.30 -9.02
N ARG A 20 -6.46 -12.08 -8.82
CA ARG A 20 -7.66 -11.62 -9.53
C ARG A 20 -7.45 -11.46 -11.03
N ILE A 21 -6.28 -11.01 -11.46
CA ILE A 21 -5.91 -10.94 -12.88
C ILE A 21 -5.78 -12.34 -13.47
N ASN A 22 -5.11 -13.24 -12.77
CA ASN A 22 -4.95 -14.64 -13.19
C ASN A 22 -6.33 -15.34 -13.33
N ASP A 23 -7.21 -15.15 -12.34
CA ASP A 23 -8.58 -15.67 -12.40
C ASP A 23 -9.35 -15.16 -13.62
N PHE A 24 -9.24 -13.84 -13.90
CA PHE A 24 -9.93 -13.20 -15.01
C PHE A 24 -9.39 -13.62 -16.37
N LEU A 25 -8.06 -13.71 -16.51
CA LEU A 25 -7.40 -14.01 -17.78
C LEU A 25 -7.17 -15.49 -18.00
N ASN A 26 -7.36 -16.34 -16.97
CA ASN A 26 -6.95 -17.73 -16.93
C ASN A 26 -5.45 -17.91 -17.22
N THR A 27 -4.63 -17.18 -16.47
CA THR A 27 -3.16 -17.13 -16.57
C THR A 27 -2.50 -17.52 -15.25
N ASP A 28 -1.16 -17.57 -15.22
CA ASP A 28 -0.35 -17.90 -14.03
C ASP A 28 0.79 -16.87 -13.85
N TYR A 29 0.47 -15.57 -13.96
CA TYR A 29 1.43 -14.51 -13.68
C TYR A 29 1.89 -14.56 -12.23
N LYS A 30 3.17 -14.21 -11.99
CA LYS A 30 3.75 -14.10 -10.65
C LYS A 30 3.99 -12.64 -10.32
N LEU A 31 3.72 -12.25 -9.06
CA LEU A 31 3.90 -10.88 -8.60
C LEU A 31 5.36 -10.41 -8.73
N GLU A 32 6.31 -11.27 -8.38
CA GLU A 32 7.75 -10.99 -8.44
C GLU A 32 8.28 -10.77 -9.87
N GLU A 33 7.55 -11.20 -10.89
CA GLU A 33 7.89 -10.99 -12.30
C GLU A 33 7.45 -9.60 -12.80
N GLN A 34 6.58 -8.94 -12.04
CA GLN A 34 6.05 -7.64 -12.41
C GLN A 34 7.05 -6.53 -12.07
N THR A 35 7.04 -5.44 -12.85
CA THR A 35 7.95 -4.31 -12.69
C THR A 35 7.25 -2.96 -12.71
N GLU A 36 5.95 -2.90 -13.01
CA GLU A 36 5.18 -1.66 -13.14
C GLU A 36 3.81 -1.76 -12.48
N PHE A 37 3.41 -0.73 -11.77
CA PHE A 37 2.14 -0.64 -11.03
C PHE A 37 0.93 -0.34 -11.95
N LYS A 38 0.86 -0.96 -13.12
CA LYS A 38 -0.27 -0.73 -14.04
C LYS A 38 -0.93 -2.05 -14.38
N LEU A 39 -2.15 -2.26 -13.89
CA LEU A 39 -2.96 -3.44 -14.21
C LEU A 39 -3.17 -3.60 -15.73
N GLN A 40 -3.20 -2.47 -16.48
CA GLN A 40 -3.27 -2.48 -17.93
C GLN A 40 -2.11 -3.22 -18.61
N ASN A 41 -0.94 -3.31 -17.99
CA ASN A 41 0.19 -4.03 -18.57
C ASN A 41 -0.08 -5.54 -18.67
N LEU A 42 -0.93 -6.08 -17.79
CA LEU A 42 -1.34 -7.48 -17.79
C LEU A 42 -2.68 -7.69 -18.48
N THR A 43 -3.65 -6.81 -18.25
CA THR A 43 -5.00 -6.93 -18.80
C THR A 43 -5.13 -6.40 -20.23
N GLY A 44 -4.18 -5.55 -20.67
CA GLY A 44 -4.19 -4.91 -22.00
C GLY A 44 -5.47 -4.12 -22.24
N SER A 45 -6.05 -4.28 -23.44
CA SER A 45 -7.32 -3.64 -23.82
C SER A 45 -8.53 -4.12 -23.01
N ARG A 46 -8.40 -5.22 -22.25
CA ARG A 46 -9.47 -5.81 -21.44
C ARG A 46 -9.59 -5.20 -20.04
N ILE A 47 -8.92 -4.10 -19.76
CA ILE A 47 -8.93 -3.45 -18.43
C ILE A 47 -10.36 -3.09 -17.97
N SER A 48 -11.22 -2.58 -18.86
CA SER A 48 -12.62 -2.25 -18.52
C SER A 48 -13.44 -3.50 -18.18
N GLU A 49 -13.23 -4.61 -18.93
CA GLU A 49 -13.88 -5.90 -18.64
C GLU A 49 -13.40 -6.46 -17.28
N PHE A 50 -12.10 -6.28 -16.97
CA PHE A 50 -11.56 -6.68 -15.69
C PHE A 50 -12.20 -5.92 -14.53
N PHE A 51 -12.39 -4.60 -14.63
CA PHE A 51 -13.07 -3.85 -13.58
C PHE A 51 -14.56 -4.20 -13.46
N GLU A 52 -15.25 -4.52 -14.55
CA GLU A 52 -16.62 -5.06 -14.46
C GLU A 52 -16.63 -6.44 -13.78
N TYR A 53 -15.65 -7.32 -14.06
CA TYR A 53 -15.46 -8.58 -13.35
C TYR A 53 -15.21 -8.36 -11.85
N MET A 54 -14.51 -7.27 -11.48
CA MET A 54 -14.19 -6.92 -10.08
C MET A 54 -15.34 -6.23 -9.33
N LYS A 55 -16.46 -5.90 -9.98
CA LYS A 55 -17.56 -5.12 -9.40
C LYS A 55 -18.07 -5.66 -8.07
N ASP A 56 -18.19 -6.99 -7.96
CA ASP A 56 -18.64 -7.69 -6.76
C ASP A 56 -17.52 -8.48 -6.06
N LYS A 57 -16.26 -8.15 -6.34
CA LYS A 57 -15.07 -8.80 -5.79
C LYS A 57 -14.16 -7.77 -5.13
N SER A 58 -13.28 -8.25 -4.27
CA SER A 58 -12.29 -7.41 -3.59
C SER A 58 -10.87 -7.91 -3.84
N PHE A 59 -9.91 -6.98 -3.89
CA PHE A 59 -8.50 -7.29 -3.79
C PHE A 59 -8.08 -7.64 -2.35
N TYR A 60 -8.98 -7.48 -1.37
CA TYR A 60 -8.68 -7.60 0.06
C TYR A 60 -9.38 -8.79 0.73
N ASP A 61 -10.16 -9.58 -0.04
CA ASP A 61 -10.81 -10.77 0.49
C ASP A 61 -9.77 -11.77 0.97
N ASP A 62 -9.62 -11.88 2.30
CA ASP A 62 -8.64 -12.74 2.97
C ASP A 62 -7.16 -12.53 2.58
N ALA A 63 -6.85 -11.42 1.90
CA ALA A 63 -5.48 -11.06 1.58
C ALA A 63 -4.58 -11.13 2.82
N PRO A 64 -3.36 -11.71 2.71
CA PRO A 64 -2.44 -11.83 3.82
C PRO A 64 -1.89 -10.47 4.22
N LEU A 65 -1.50 -10.32 5.47
CA LEU A 65 -0.61 -9.26 5.90
C LEU A 65 0.83 -9.60 5.49
N ILE A 66 1.62 -8.58 5.17
CA ILE A 66 3.07 -8.74 4.96
C ILE A 66 3.72 -9.17 6.29
N ASP A 67 4.73 -10.04 6.20
CA ASP A 67 5.40 -10.60 7.38
C ASP A 67 5.91 -9.52 8.34
N GLY A 68 5.61 -9.69 9.62
CA GLY A 68 6.03 -8.80 10.71
C GLY A 68 5.27 -7.48 10.81
N VAL A 69 4.34 -7.17 9.88
CA VAL A 69 3.62 -5.89 9.89
C VAL A 69 2.69 -5.75 11.09
N TYR A 70 2.02 -6.83 11.50
CA TYR A 70 1.05 -6.78 12.60
C TYR A 70 1.73 -6.34 13.90
N GLU A 71 2.80 -7.02 14.28
CA GLU A 71 3.58 -6.76 15.49
C GLU A 71 4.23 -5.37 15.43
N ALA A 72 4.79 -5.02 14.27
CA ALA A 72 5.41 -3.72 14.08
C ALA A 72 4.41 -2.57 14.24
N LEU A 73 3.23 -2.66 13.61
CA LEU A 73 2.21 -1.63 13.75
C LEU A 73 1.63 -1.56 15.17
N GLU A 74 1.52 -2.70 15.87
CA GLU A 74 1.09 -2.70 17.27
C GLU A 74 2.08 -1.95 18.17
N ILE A 75 3.38 -2.11 17.94
CA ILE A 75 4.44 -1.39 18.65
C ILE A 75 4.39 0.10 18.29
N LEU A 76 4.39 0.43 16.99
CA LEU A 76 4.44 1.80 16.50
C LEU A 76 3.21 2.61 16.90
N ASN A 77 2.03 2.00 16.92
CA ASN A 77 0.79 2.66 17.34
C ASN A 77 0.79 3.10 18.82
N LYS A 78 1.65 2.50 19.65
CA LYS A 78 1.83 2.91 21.06
C LYS A 78 2.76 4.13 21.21
N LYS A 79 3.67 4.35 20.23
CA LYS A 79 4.71 5.39 20.31
C LYS A 79 4.43 6.61 19.43
N TYR A 80 3.74 6.39 18.32
CA TYR A 80 3.45 7.41 17.32
C TYR A 80 1.96 7.73 17.26
N GLU A 81 1.62 8.90 16.78
CA GLU A 81 0.29 9.21 16.27
C GLU A 81 0.19 8.58 14.87
N LEU A 82 -0.14 7.28 14.84
CA LEU A 82 -0.12 6.48 13.62
C LEU A 82 -1.41 6.65 12.84
N TYR A 83 -1.29 6.81 11.52
CA TYR A 83 -2.40 6.82 10.56
C TYR A 83 -2.10 5.88 9.40
N ILE A 84 -3.11 5.13 8.95
CA ILE A 84 -3.07 4.39 7.70
C ILE A 84 -3.61 5.30 6.60
N THR A 85 -2.80 5.55 5.57
CA THR A 85 -3.15 6.42 4.44
C THR A 85 -3.24 5.61 3.17
N THR A 86 -4.36 5.62 2.47
CA THR A 86 -4.54 4.80 1.25
C THR A 86 -5.43 5.48 0.23
N ALA A 87 -5.08 5.35 -1.05
CA ALA A 87 -5.92 5.72 -2.17
C ALA A 87 -7.07 4.71 -2.35
N TYR A 88 -8.16 5.12 -2.97
CA TYR A 88 -9.31 4.22 -3.17
C TYR A 88 -10.00 4.39 -4.53
N ILE A 89 -9.63 5.42 -5.31
CA ILE A 89 -10.26 5.69 -6.60
C ILE A 89 -9.69 4.75 -7.68
N TYR A 90 -10.58 4.10 -8.39
CA TYR A 90 -10.25 3.45 -9.65
C TYR A 90 -10.37 4.46 -10.79
N THR A 91 -9.25 4.88 -11.34
CA THR A 91 -9.22 5.92 -12.38
C THR A 91 -10.02 5.52 -13.63
N GLU A 92 -9.97 4.24 -13.97
CA GLU A 92 -10.66 3.67 -15.14
C GLU A 92 -12.17 3.50 -14.94
N THR A 93 -12.58 3.32 -13.68
CA THR A 93 -13.98 3.06 -13.31
C THR A 93 -14.34 3.74 -11.98
N PRO A 94 -14.43 5.08 -11.94
CA PRO A 94 -14.64 5.82 -10.70
C PRO A 94 -15.94 5.44 -9.97
N ASP A 95 -16.96 5.02 -10.71
CA ASP A 95 -18.30 4.70 -10.17
C ASP A 95 -18.28 3.54 -9.16
N ILE A 96 -17.31 2.60 -9.28
CA ILE A 96 -17.18 1.48 -8.34
C ILE A 96 -16.15 1.73 -7.23
N SER A 97 -15.54 2.91 -7.19
CA SER A 97 -14.52 3.25 -6.18
C SER A 97 -15.05 3.24 -4.75
N SER A 98 -16.35 3.49 -4.56
CA SER A 98 -16.99 3.35 -3.25
C SER A 98 -16.92 1.93 -2.70
N ASN A 99 -16.96 0.91 -3.55
CA ASN A 99 -16.77 -0.49 -3.15
C ASN A 99 -15.34 -0.72 -2.66
N ASN A 100 -14.35 -0.19 -3.38
CA ASN A 100 -12.95 -0.28 -2.98
C ASN A 100 -12.70 0.37 -1.61
N LEU A 101 -13.25 1.57 -1.37
CA LEU A 101 -13.19 2.23 -0.07
C LEU A 101 -13.77 1.34 1.04
N LYS A 102 -14.96 0.78 0.80
CA LYS A 102 -15.62 -0.15 1.74
C LYS A 102 -14.73 -1.36 2.03
N TYR A 103 -14.18 -2.00 0.99
CA TYR A 103 -13.34 -3.20 1.15
C TYR A 103 -12.06 -2.90 1.94
N LYS A 104 -11.37 -1.79 1.64
CA LYS A 104 -10.21 -1.35 2.41
C LYS A 104 -10.53 -1.08 3.88
N TYR A 105 -11.64 -0.40 4.14
CA TYR A 105 -12.10 -0.12 5.50
C TYR A 105 -12.37 -1.42 6.28
N GLU A 106 -13.10 -2.36 5.68
CA GLU A 106 -13.44 -3.63 6.31
C GLU A 106 -12.20 -4.50 6.53
N TYR A 107 -11.28 -4.53 5.56
CA TYR A 107 -10.00 -5.21 5.66
C TYR A 107 -9.18 -4.69 6.85
N LEU A 108 -8.94 -3.40 6.92
CA LEU A 108 -8.19 -2.78 8.01
C LEU A 108 -8.81 -3.09 9.37
N LYS A 109 -10.11 -2.95 9.47
CA LYS A 109 -10.85 -3.26 10.71
C LYS A 109 -10.73 -4.72 11.13
N LYS A 110 -10.74 -5.66 10.17
CA LYS A 110 -10.60 -7.11 10.40
C LYS A 110 -9.18 -7.49 10.76
N LYS A 111 -8.19 -6.99 10.00
CA LYS A 111 -6.78 -7.42 10.09
C LYS A 111 -5.98 -6.67 11.15
N LEU A 112 -6.33 -5.41 11.44
CA LEU A 112 -5.62 -4.53 12.40
C LEU A 112 -6.59 -3.94 13.43
N PRO A 113 -7.26 -4.78 14.26
CA PRO A 113 -8.33 -4.34 15.16
C PRO A 113 -7.87 -3.37 16.26
N PHE A 114 -6.55 -3.28 16.51
CA PHE A 114 -5.95 -2.35 17.48
C PHE A 114 -5.77 -0.93 16.92
N ILE A 115 -5.90 -0.71 15.60
CA ILE A 115 -5.88 0.61 14.97
C ILE A 115 -7.32 1.11 14.86
N SER A 116 -7.61 2.24 15.52
CA SER A 116 -8.94 2.84 15.47
C SER A 116 -9.32 3.27 14.05
N PRO A 117 -10.56 3.08 13.59
CA PRO A 117 -11.02 3.65 12.32
C PRO A 117 -10.86 5.18 12.19
N LYS A 118 -10.70 5.91 13.29
CA LYS A 118 -10.35 7.34 13.29
C LYS A 118 -8.94 7.62 12.77
N GLN A 119 -8.11 6.58 12.66
CA GLN A 119 -6.73 6.63 12.16
C GLN A 119 -6.65 6.24 10.66
N TYR A 120 -7.78 5.97 9.99
CA TYR A 120 -7.81 5.68 8.55
C TYR A 120 -8.03 6.95 7.75
N ILE A 121 -7.13 7.22 6.79
CA ILE A 121 -7.21 8.37 5.89
C ILE A 121 -7.29 7.83 4.45
N PHE A 122 -8.45 7.99 3.83
CA PHE A 122 -8.67 7.65 2.43
C PHE A 122 -8.41 8.89 1.58
N ILE A 123 -7.33 8.91 0.81
CA ILE A 123 -6.87 10.09 0.07
C ILE A 123 -6.07 9.69 -1.17
N GLU A 124 -6.38 10.31 -2.31
CA GLU A 124 -5.67 10.06 -3.57
C GLU A 124 -4.31 10.76 -3.61
N ASN A 125 -4.28 12.02 -3.23
CA ASN A 125 -3.05 12.81 -3.22
C ASN A 125 -2.48 12.92 -1.81
N LYS A 126 -1.63 11.97 -1.42
CA LYS A 126 -0.98 11.94 -0.11
C LYS A 126 0.00 13.09 0.12
N SER A 127 0.47 13.76 -0.96
CA SER A 127 1.34 14.93 -0.83
C SER A 127 0.67 16.14 -0.16
N LEU A 128 -0.65 16.10 0.01
CA LEU A 128 -1.37 17.13 0.79
C LEU A 128 -1.17 16.98 2.30
N ILE A 129 -0.63 15.86 2.77
CA ILE A 129 -0.46 15.59 4.20
C ILE A 129 1.02 15.74 4.57
N LYS A 130 1.30 16.65 5.52
CA LYS A 130 2.61 16.74 6.15
C LYS A 130 2.70 15.79 7.35
N SER A 131 3.78 15.00 7.42
CA SER A 131 4.05 14.07 8.53
C SER A 131 5.50 14.12 8.99
N ASP A 132 5.75 13.67 10.22
CA ASP A 132 7.13 13.51 10.72
C ASP A 132 7.79 12.29 10.06
N ILE A 133 7.02 11.24 9.80
CA ILE A 133 7.50 10.00 9.20
C ILE A 133 6.45 9.49 8.21
N ALA A 134 6.87 9.07 7.01
CA ALA A 134 6.04 8.34 6.08
C ALA A 134 6.70 7.02 5.66
N ILE A 135 5.89 5.96 5.58
CA ILE A 135 6.23 4.64 5.05
C ILE A 135 5.29 4.40 3.88
N ASP A 136 5.84 4.27 2.69
CA ASP A 136 5.06 4.10 1.45
C ASP A 136 5.88 3.33 0.41
N ASP A 137 5.24 2.71 -0.56
CA ASP A 137 5.88 2.03 -1.69
C ASP A 137 6.13 2.96 -2.90
N LYS A 138 5.59 4.20 -2.86
CA LYS A 138 5.74 5.21 -3.92
C LYS A 138 6.47 6.45 -3.43
N ILE A 139 7.54 6.80 -4.15
CA ILE A 139 8.38 7.96 -3.83
C ILE A 139 7.56 9.26 -3.71
N VAL A 140 6.61 9.47 -4.64
CA VAL A 140 5.79 10.70 -4.66
C VAL A 140 4.98 10.89 -3.38
N ASN A 141 4.59 9.84 -2.72
CA ASN A 141 3.82 9.88 -1.47
C ASN A 141 4.67 10.25 -0.24
N LEU A 142 6.01 10.17 -0.37
CA LEU A 142 6.96 10.47 0.70
C LEU A 142 7.40 11.93 0.73
N GLU A 143 7.06 12.73 -0.28
CA GLU A 143 7.65 14.08 -0.50
C GLU A 143 7.48 15.03 0.70
N ASN A 144 6.34 14.99 1.38
CA ASN A 144 6.02 15.89 2.49
C ASN A 144 6.28 15.30 3.89
N ALA A 145 7.07 14.23 3.98
CA ALA A 145 7.53 13.69 5.24
C ALA A 145 8.95 14.18 5.58
N ASP A 146 9.22 14.38 6.88
CA ASP A 146 10.57 14.73 7.34
C ASP A 146 11.50 13.49 7.28
N LYS A 147 11.02 12.31 7.70
CA LYS A 147 11.69 11.01 7.53
C LYS A 147 10.92 10.17 6.51
N LYS A 148 11.60 9.77 5.44
CA LYS A 148 11.04 9.12 4.26
C LYS A 148 11.52 7.68 4.18
N ILE A 149 10.61 6.72 4.30
CA ILE A 149 10.92 5.29 4.28
C ILE A 149 10.17 4.66 3.11
N LEU A 150 10.93 4.20 2.10
CA LEU A 150 10.39 3.46 0.96
C LEU A 150 10.46 1.96 1.26
N ILE A 151 9.30 1.33 1.37
CA ILE A 151 9.29 -0.13 1.44
C ILE A 151 9.51 -0.72 0.04
N ASN A 152 10.41 -1.71 -0.05
CA ASN A 152 10.69 -2.36 -1.32
C ASN A 152 9.47 -3.17 -1.77
N ALA A 153 8.99 -2.86 -2.98
CA ALA A 153 7.87 -3.54 -3.62
C ALA A 153 8.25 -3.95 -5.05
N TRP A 154 7.48 -4.85 -5.63
CA TRP A 154 7.71 -5.40 -6.97
C TRP A 154 7.86 -4.32 -8.07
N HIS A 155 7.14 -3.21 -7.98
CA HIS A 155 7.14 -2.13 -8.97
C HIS A 155 8.24 -1.07 -8.74
N ASN A 156 8.84 -0.99 -7.55
CA ASN A 156 9.88 0.00 -7.23
C ASN A 156 11.28 -0.60 -7.11
N LYS A 157 11.42 -1.93 -7.24
CA LYS A 157 12.68 -2.67 -7.05
C LYS A 157 13.83 -2.23 -7.97
N ASN A 158 13.51 -1.64 -9.12
CA ASN A 158 14.49 -1.21 -10.11
C ASN A 158 14.97 0.25 -9.91
N ILE A 159 14.39 0.99 -8.97
CA ILE A 159 14.85 2.33 -8.62
C ILE A 159 16.19 2.21 -7.89
N LYS A 160 17.18 2.97 -8.33
CA LYS A 160 18.54 2.91 -7.75
C LYS A 160 18.59 3.59 -6.38
N ASP A 161 19.36 3.02 -5.46
CA ASP A 161 19.51 3.58 -4.11
C ASP A 161 20.20 4.96 -4.12
N GLU A 162 21.07 5.23 -5.11
CA GLU A 162 21.67 6.55 -5.29
C GLU A 162 20.59 7.63 -5.54
N GLU A 163 19.58 7.33 -6.38
CA GLU A 163 18.45 8.24 -6.64
C GLU A 163 17.61 8.48 -5.37
N LEU A 164 17.40 7.44 -4.57
CA LEU A 164 16.66 7.54 -3.31
C LEU A 164 17.41 8.41 -2.29
N ASN A 165 18.74 8.18 -2.17
CA ASN A 165 19.60 8.93 -1.24
C ASN A 165 19.64 10.42 -1.55
N GLU A 166 19.67 10.83 -2.83
CA GLU A 166 19.59 12.23 -3.26
C GLU A 166 18.29 12.91 -2.80
N ARG A 167 17.21 12.14 -2.62
CA ARG A 167 15.90 12.63 -2.13
C ARG A 167 15.72 12.48 -0.61
N GLY A 168 16.76 11.97 0.09
CA GLY A 168 16.70 11.67 1.52
C GLY A 168 15.73 10.52 1.87
N ILE A 169 15.55 9.58 0.94
CA ILE A 169 14.67 8.42 1.10
C ILE A 169 15.53 7.22 1.46
N VAL A 170 15.12 6.47 2.48
CA VAL A 170 15.75 5.21 2.87
C VAL A 170 14.88 4.06 2.42
N ARG A 171 15.46 3.12 1.64
CA ARG A 171 14.81 1.86 1.27
C ARG A 171 14.93 0.86 2.39
N VAL A 172 13.84 0.13 2.63
CA VAL A 172 13.77 -1.01 3.55
C VAL A 172 13.09 -2.20 2.88
N TYR A 173 13.41 -3.40 3.33
CA TYR A 173 12.89 -4.64 2.75
C TYR A 173 11.95 -5.38 3.71
N THR A 174 12.00 -5.06 5.01
CA THR A 174 11.22 -5.75 6.04
C THR A 174 10.68 -4.76 7.08
N TRP A 175 9.62 -5.14 7.74
CA TRP A 175 9.08 -4.41 8.88
C TRP A 175 10.04 -4.40 10.09
N LYS A 176 10.89 -5.43 10.20
CA LYS A 176 11.96 -5.45 11.21
C LYS A 176 12.96 -4.31 10.99
N GLU A 177 13.41 -4.07 9.75
CA GLU A 177 14.30 -2.94 9.44
C GLU A 177 13.66 -1.58 9.78
N ILE A 178 12.33 -1.44 9.58
CA ILE A 178 11.59 -0.24 9.99
C ILE A 178 11.67 -0.05 11.51
N LEU A 179 11.42 -1.10 12.28
CA LEU A 179 11.54 -1.04 13.74
C LEU A 179 12.97 -0.68 14.16
N ASP A 180 13.99 -1.36 13.62
CA ASP A 180 15.39 -1.10 13.94
C ASP A 180 15.77 0.37 13.62
N MET A 181 15.25 0.93 12.51
CA MET A 181 15.47 2.33 12.12
C MET A 181 14.76 3.34 13.02
N LEU A 182 13.67 2.95 13.66
CA LEU A 182 12.86 3.78 14.56
C LEU A 182 13.18 3.54 16.05
N ASP A 183 14.31 2.89 16.32
CA ASP A 183 14.87 2.61 17.65
C ASP A 183 14.00 1.64 18.50
N TYR A 184 13.80 0.43 17.98
CA TYR A 184 13.14 -0.69 18.69
C TYR A 184 13.95 -1.97 18.70
#